data_8fcec4f377096f1091b245cb4976e4fc
#
_entry.id   8fcec4f377096f1091b245cb4976e4fc
#
_cell.length_a   1.000
_cell.length_b   1.000
_cell.length_c   1.000
_cell.angle_alpha   90.00
_cell.angle_beta   90.00
_cell.angle_gamma   90.00
#
_symmetry.space_group_name_H-M   'P 1'
#
loop_
_entity.id
_entity.type
_entity.pdbx_description
1 polymer ?
#
loop_
_entity_poly.entity_id
_entity_poly.type
_entity_poly.pdbx_seq_one_letter_code
_entity_poly.pdbx_strand_id
1 'polypeptide(L)'
;MRMELVLDALEQALWSRTGTEGLVHYSDRGSQYLSIRYSERLAEADVELSVGSVGDYYDNALAETIIGLFKTEVIRRRGPCRTIDAVEYATLEWVDWFNHRRLLEPIGNIPLVEKEQAYYRQLEESAMAA
;
A
#
# COMPACT_ATOMS: atom_id res chain seq x y z
N MET A 1 18.96 -3.96 -2.17
CA MET A 1 17.86 -3.89 -1.18
C MET A 1 17.87 -5.17 -0.35
N ARG A 2 17.84 -5.03 0.93
CA ARG A 2 17.88 -6.20 1.82
C ARG A 2 16.49 -6.83 1.90
N MET A 3 16.44 -8.14 1.82
CA MET A 3 15.19 -8.91 1.93
C MET A 3 14.48 -8.66 3.27
N GLU A 4 15.24 -8.53 4.35
CA GLU A 4 14.69 -8.26 5.68
C GLU A 4 13.89 -6.97 5.74
N LEU A 5 14.36 -5.90 5.10
CA LEU A 5 13.66 -4.63 5.06
C LEU A 5 12.29 -4.76 4.38
N VAL A 6 12.26 -5.48 3.28
CA VAL A 6 11.01 -5.69 2.53
C VAL A 6 10.05 -6.58 3.31
N LEU A 7 10.56 -7.63 3.94
CA LEU A 7 9.74 -8.50 4.79
C LEU A 7 9.19 -7.76 6.00
N ASP A 8 10.00 -6.89 6.62
CA ASP A 8 9.55 -6.08 7.75
C ASP A 8 8.41 -5.14 7.35
N ALA A 9 8.51 -4.52 6.18
CA ALA A 9 7.45 -3.66 5.66
C ALA A 9 6.17 -4.46 5.43
N LEU A 10 6.27 -5.66 4.87
CA LEU A 10 5.13 -6.54 4.66
C LEU A 10 4.49 -6.94 5.99
N GLU A 11 5.30 -7.33 6.98
CA GLU A 11 4.80 -7.70 8.29
C GLU A 11 4.04 -6.56 8.97
N GLN A 12 4.56 -5.33 8.89
CA GLN A 12 3.87 -4.17 9.42
C GLN A 12 2.53 -3.92 8.73
N ALA A 13 2.49 -4.08 7.42
CA ALA A 13 1.26 -3.93 6.66
C ALA A 13 0.23 -4.98 7.06
N LEU A 14 0.64 -6.24 7.18
CA LEU A 14 -0.25 -7.32 7.60
C LEU A 14 -0.75 -7.13 9.02
N TRP A 15 0.13 -6.70 9.91
CA TRP A 15 -0.21 -6.44 11.31
C TRP A 15 -1.25 -5.34 11.46
N SER A 16 -1.17 -4.28 10.64
CA SER A 16 -2.06 -3.14 10.74
C SER A 16 -3.47 -3.41 10.19
N ARG A 17 -3.69 -4.53 9.54
CA ARG A 17 -5.00 -4.88 8.99
C ARG A 17 -5.68 -5.94 9.84
N THR A 18 -7.00 -5.79 9.98
CA THR A 18 -7.82 -6.76 10.71
C THR A 18 -8.21 -7.97 9.88
N GLY A 19 -8.08 -7.88 8.55
CA GLY A 19 -8.37 -8.99 7.65
C GLY A 19 -7.61 -8.82 6.35
N THR A 20 -7.06 -9.92 5.85
CA THR A 20 -6.28 -9.93 4.62
C THR A 20 -6.90 -10.78 3.52
N GLU A 21 -8.03 -11.43 3.81
CA GLU A 21 -8.73 -12.25 2.84
C GLU A 21 -9.21 -11.42 1.66
N GLY A 22 -8.91 -11.88 0.46
CA GLY A 22 -9.30 -11.21 -0.78
C GLY A 22 -8.39 -10.06 -1.20
N LEU A 23 -7.35 -9.75 -0.41
CA LEU A 23 -6.38 -8.73 -0.80
C LEU A 23 -5.45 -9.23 -1.89
N VAL A 24 -5.04 -8.31 -2.76
CA VAL A 24 -4.06 -8.58 -3.80
C VAL A 24 -2.85 -7.70 -3.56
N HIS A 25 -1.67 -8.30 -3.51
CA HIS A 25 -0.40 -7.59 -3.38
C HIS A 25 0.25 -7.44 -4.75
N TYR A 26 0.49 -6.21 -5.16
CA TYR A 26 1.15 -5.92 -6.43
C TYR A 26 2.63 -5.64 -6.19
N SER A 27 3.49 -6.28 -6.99
CA SER A 27 4.91 -6.01 -6.97
C SER A 27 5.46 -6.06 -8.40
N ASP A 28 6.64 -5.50 -8.61
CA ASP A 28 7.29 -5.57 -9.89
C ASP A 28 8.14 -6.85 -9.99
N ARG A 29 8.63 -7.14 -11.19
CA ARG A 29 9.45 -8.33 -11.46
C ARG A 29 10.90 -8.17 -11.03
N GLY A 30 11.32 -6.97 -10.66
CA GLY A 30 12.69 -6.70 -10.25
C GLY A 30 13.08 -7.34 -8.94
N SER A 31 12.13 -7.89 -8.20
CA SER A 31 12.33 -8.44 -6.86
C SER A 31 12.40 -9.97 -6.85
N GLN A 32 13.00 -10.57 -7.87
CA GLN A 32 13.05 -12.03 -8.01
C GLN A 32 13.68 -12.77 -6.82
N TYR A 33 14.70 -12.17 -6.23
CA TYR A 33 15.39 -12.77 -5.09
C TYR A 33 14.58 -12.73 -3.78
N LEU A 34 13.50 -11.98 -3.76
CA LEU A 34 12.60 -11.93 -2.61
C LEU A 34 11.61 -13.07 -2.61
N SER A 35 11.56 -13.84 -3.71
CA SER A 35 10.37 -14.54 -4.10
C SER A 35 9.90 -15.63 -3.16
N ILE A 36 10.78 -16.48 -2.63
CA ILE A 36 10.34 -17.67 -1.90
C ILE A 36 9.74 -17.32 -0.54
N ARG A 37 10.52 -16.68 0.34
CA ARG A 37 10.05 -16.32 1.68
C ARG A 37 8.90 -15.31 1.64
N TYR A 38 9.00 -14.36 0.71
CA TYR A 38 7.98 -13.33 0.55
C TYR A 38 6.65 -13.92 0.08
N SER A 39 6.71 -14.77 -0.95
CA SER A 39 5.52 -15.45 -1.48
C SER A 39 4.90 -16.40 -0.46
N GLU A 40 5.72 -17.11 0.30
CA GLU A 40 5.24 -17.99 1.37
C GLU A 40 4.50 -17.19 2.44
N ARG A 41 5.04 -16.03 2.83
CA ARG A 41 4.41 -15.18 3.83
C ARG A 41 3.06 -14.63 3.35
N LEU A 42 2.97 -14.22 2.09
CA LEU A 42 1.72 -13.77 1.50
C LEU A 42 0.68 -14.90 1.47
N ALA A 43 1.10 -16.10 1.10
CA ALA A 43 0.21 -17.26 1.07
C ALA A 43 -0.31 -17.60 2.48
N GLU A 44 0.52 -17.52 3.50
CA GLU A 44 0.11 -17.73 4.88
C GLU A 44 -0.96 -16.73 5.33
N ALA A 45 -0.92 -15.51 4.80
CA ALA A 45 -1.87 -14.46 5.12
C ALA A 45 -3.08 -14.43 4.19
N ASP A 46 -3.20 -15.38 3.27
CA ASP A 46 -4.25 -15.43 2.24
C ASP A 46 -4.28 -14.19 1.34
N VAL A 47 -3.12 -13.62 1.08
CA VAL A 47 -2.98 -12.48 0.15
C VAL A 47 -2.52 -12.99 -1.19
N GLU A 48 -3.23 -12.62 -2.24
CA GLU A 48 -2.86 -12.99 -3.61
C GLU A 48 -1.71 -12.12 -4.09
N LEU A 49 -0.72 -12.74 -4.73
CA LEU A 49 0.42 -12.03 -5.28
C LEU A 49 0.23 -11.81 -6.79
N SER A 50 0.31 -10.55 -7.21
CA SER A 50 0.34 -10.17 -8.62
C SER A 50 1.66 -9.50 -8.94
N VAL A 51 2.39 -10.03 -9.89
CA VAL A 51 3.66 -9.44 -10.36
C VAL A 51 3.50 -8.70 -11.69
N GLY A 52 2.29 -8.67 -12.22
CA GLY A 52 2.02 -8.11 -13.52
C GLY A 52 2.45 -9.04 -14.64
N SER A 53 1.90 -8.84 -15.81
CA SER A 53 2.32 -9.54 -17.02
C SER A 53 3.23 -8.66 -17.86
N VAL A 54 3.96 -9.26 -18.79
CA VAL A 54 4.80 -8.51 -19.71
C VAL A 54 3.91 -7.59 -20.55
N GLY A 55 4.20 -6.28 -20.52
CA GLY A 55 3.43 -5.29 -21.25
C GLY A 55 2.20 -4.77 -20.51
N ASP A 56 1.91 -5.28 -19.33
CA ASP A 56 0.82 -4.77 -18.52
C ASP A 56 1.32 -3.65 -17.60
N TYR A 57 1.04 -2.42 -17.98
CA TYR A 57 1.47 -1.23 -17.24
C TYR A 57 0.54 -0.90 -16.08
N TYR A 58 -0.68 -1.43 -16.09
CA TYR A 58 -1.70 -1.04 -15.11
C TYR A 58 -1.45 -1.61 -13.72
N ASP A 59 -0.84 -2.78 -13.63
CA ASP A 59 -0.58 -3.43 -12.34
C ASP A 59 0.29 -2.58 -11.41
N ASN A 60 1.24 -1.81 -11.98
CA ASN A 60 2.14 -0.97 -11.20
C ASN A 60 1.87 0.53 -11.32
N ALA A 61 0.93 0.94 -12.17
CA ALA A 61 0.66 2.36 -12.41
C ALA A 61 0.23 3.09 -11.15
N LEU A 62 -0.57 2.47 -10.31
CA LEU A 62 -1.01 3.07 -9.05
C LEU A 62 0.16 3.28 -8.10
N ALA A 63 1.00 2.27 -7.94
CA ALA A 63 2.18 2.36 -7.08
C ALA A 63 3.12 3.47 -7.57
N GLU A 64 3.36 3.55 -8.87
CA GLU A 64 4.19 4.59 -9.46
C GLU A 64 3.62 5.98 -9.21
N THR A 65 2.30 6.13 -9.32
CA THR A 65 1.62 7.40 -9.05
C THR A 65 1.79 7.82 -7.61
N ILE A 66 1.57 6.93 -6.66
CA ILE A 66 1.72 7.22 -5.23
C ILE A 66 3.16 7.57 -4.87
N ILE A 67 4.12 6.82 -5.40
CA ILE A 67 5.54 7.11 -5.18
C ILE A 67 5.91 8.48 -5.77
N GLY A 68 5.39 8.81 -6.94
CA GLY A 68 5.61 10.12 -7.56
C GLY A 68 5.05 11.26 -6.72
N LEU A 69 3.86 11.08 -6.17
CA LEU A 69 3.27 12.05 -5.26
C LEU A 69 4.10 12.23 -3.99
N PHE A 70 4.58 11.14 -3.41
CA PHE A 70 5.46 11.16 -2.24
C PHE A 70 6.72 11.97 -2.51
N LYS A 71 7.39 11.68 -3.62
CA LYS A 71 8.61 12.40 -4.00
C LYS A 71 8.37 13.89 -4.20
N THR A 72 7.25 14.24 -4.81
CA THR A 72 6.91 15.65 -5.06
C THR A 72 6.52 16.37 -3.79
N GLU A 73 5.62 15.80 -3.01
CA GLU A 73 5.01 16.46 -1.86
C GLU A 73 5.89 16.44 -0.61
N VAL A 74 6.70 15.40 -0.43
CA VAL A 74 7.54 15.26 0.77
C VAL A 74 8.98 15.65 0.47
N ILE A 75 9.59 14.99 -0.52
CA ILE A 75 11.03 15.15 -0.74
C ILE A 75 11.38 16.50 -1.38
N ARG A 76 10.65 16.87 -2.43
CA ARG A 76 10.96 18.13 -3.16
C ARG A 76 10.41 19.36 -2.48
N ARG A 77 9.18 19.29 -1.99
CA ARG A 77 8.49 20.47 -1.44
C ARG A 77 9.03 20.87 -0.09
N ARG A 78 9.35 19.94 0.78
CA ARG A 78 9.92 20.24 2.11
C ARG A 78 11.41 20.47 2.06
N GLY A 79 12.05 20.20 0.92
CA GLY A 79 13.50 20.31 0.78
C GLY A 79 14.23 19.08 1.32
N PRO A 80 15.56 19.09 1.28
CA PRO A 80 16.34 17.91 1.66
C PRO A 80 16.17 17.57 3.13
N CYS A 81 15.85 16.31 3.40
CA CYS A 81 15.85 15.78 4.76
C CYS A 81 17.29 15.44 5.15
N ARG A 82 17.77 15.99 6.26
CA ARG A 82 19.17 15.86 6.66
C ARG A 82 19.49 14.53 7.37
N THR A 83 18.48 13.84 7.88
CA THR A 83 18.66 12.61 8.60
C THR A 83 17.63 11.58 8.17
N ILE A 84 17.94 10.31 8.42
CA ILE A 84 17.00 9.21 8.19
C ILE A 84 15.74 9.38 9.06
N ASP A 85 15.93 9.82 10.30
CA ASP A 85 14.81 10.05 11.22
C ASP A 85 13.86 11.13 10.70
N ALA A 86 14.40 12.18 10.09
CA ALA A 86 13.59 13.24 9.50
C ALA A 86 12.76 12.73 8.31
N VAL A 87 13.35 11.89 7.47
CA VAL A 87 12.64 11.27 6.34
C VAL A 87 11.53 10.35 6.87
N GLU A 88 11.85 9.54 7.86
CA GLU A 88 10.88 8.61 8.46
C GLU A 88 9.68 9.35 9.05
N TYR A 89 9.94 10.40 9.82
CA TYR A 89 8.88 11.21 10.42
C TYR A 89 8.01 11.87 9.36
N ALA A 90 8.64 12.48 8.35
CA ALA A 90 7.90 13.12 7.26
C ALA A 90 7.06 12.11 6.47
N THR A 91 7.58 10.90 6.28
CA THR A 91 6.86 9.82 5.60
C THR A 91 5.64 9.38 6.39
N LEU A 92 5.80 9.20 7.71
CA LEU A 92 4.69 8.80 8.58
C LEU A 92 3.58 9.86 8.59
N GLU A 93 3.95 11.13 8.69
CA GLU A 93 2.98 12.22 8.61
C GLU A 93 2.23 12.23 7.29
N TRP A 94 2.97 12.06 6.18
CA TRP A 94 2.36 12.10 4.86
C TRP A 94 1.42 10.92 4.63
N VAL A 95 1.82 9.71 5.05
CA VAL A 95 0.97 8.52 4.92
C VAL A 95 -0.31 8.67 5.73
N ASP A 96 -0.19 9.15 6.97
CA ASP A 96 -1.36 9.40 7.81
C ASP A 96 -2.32 10.41 7.16
N TRP A 97 -1.78 11.52 6.69
CA TRP A 97 -2.56 12.54 6.00
C TRP A 97 -3.21 11.99 4.72
N PHE A 98 -2.44 11.26 3.93
CA PHE A 98 -2.93 10.70 2.67
C PHE A 98 -4.11 9.74 2.91
N ASN A 99 -4.02 8.91 3.91
CA ASN A 99 -5.06 7.91 4.19
C ASN A 99 -6.29 8.49 4.87
N HIS A 100 -6.13 9.50 5.73
CA HIS A 100 -7.22 9.98 6.58
C HIS A 100 -7.80 11.32 6.17
N ARG A 101 -7.07 12.12 5.42
CA ARG A 101 -7.49 13.50 5.14
C ARG A 101 -7.51 13.89 3.67
N ARG A 102 -6.64 13.32 2.86
CA ARG A 102 -6.58 13.67 1.44
C ARG A 102 -7.86 13.25 0.72
N LEU A 103 -8.51 14.20 0.05
CA LEU A 103 -9.69 13.92 -0.76
C LEU A 103 -9.26 13.41 -2.13
N LEU A 104 -9.84 12.30 -2.57
CA LEU A 104 -9.49 11.67 -3.84
C LEU A 104 -10.72 11.63 -4.75
N GLU A 105 -10.62 12.32 -5.88
CA GLU A 105 -11.70 12.39 -6.85
C GLU A 105 -12.18 11.02 -7.35
N PRO A 106 -11.28 10.08 -7.72
CA PRO A 106 -11.74 8.79 -8.23
C PRO A 106 -12.63 7.98 -7.32
N ILE A 107 -12.60 8.24 -6.01
CA ILE A 107 -13.42 7.52 -5.04
C ILE A 107 -14.52 8.39 -4.44
N GLY A 108 -14.82 9.53 -5.04
CA GLY A 108 -15.91 10.39 -4.63
C GLY A 108 -15.52 11.57 -3.75
N ASN A 109 -14.29 12.05 -3.84
CA ASN A 109 -13.75 13.17 -3.05
C ASN A 109 -13.78 12.92 -1.55
N ILE A 110 -13.43 11.72 -1.15
CA ILE A 110 -13.30 11.32 0.26
C ILE A 110 -11.92 10.71 0.50
N PRO A 111 -11.46 10.68 1.76
CA PRO A 111 -10.21 10.00 2.09
C PRO A 111 -10.30 8.48 1.92
N LEU A 112 -9.15 7.85 1.72
CA LEU A 112 -9.07 6.40 1.53
C LEU A 112 -9.70 5.61 2.68
N VAL A 113 -9.44 6.02 3.92
CA VAL A 113 -9.98 5.33 5.10
C VAL A 113 -11.51 5.35 5.09
N GLU A 114 -12.12 6.46 4.69
CA GLU A 114 -13.59 6.54 4.61
C GLU A 114 -14.14 5.62 3.53
N LYS A 115 -13.46 5.53 2.38
CA LYS A 115 -13.86 4.62 1.32
C LYS A 115 -13.76 3.16 1.75
N GLU A 116 -12.69 2.82 2.44
CA GLU A 116 -12.51 1.47 2.97
C GLU A 116 -13.59 1.12 3.99
N GLN A 117 -13.90 2.03 4.90
CA GLN A 117 -14.96 1.83 5.88
C GLN A 117 -16.32 1.62 5.22
N ALA A 118 -16.62 2.40 4.18
CA ALA A 118 -17.86 2.26 3.44
C ALA A 118 -17.95 0.90 2.74
N TYR A 119 -16.83 0.44 2.18
CA TYR A 119 -16.75 -0.86 1.52
C TYR A 119 -17.06 -2.00 2.49
N TYR A 120 -16.43 -2.00 3.66
CA TYR A 120 -16.67 -3.05 4.64
C TYR A 120 -18.07 -2.99 5.23
N ARG A 121 -18.63 -1.80 5.38
CA ARG A 121 -20.04 -1.64 5.81
C ARG A 121 -20.99 -2.27 4.80
N GLN A 122 -20.75 -2.06 3.50
CA GLN A 122 -21.57 -2.67 2.45
C GLN A 122 -21.48 -4.19 2.46
N LEU A 123 -20.30 -4.73 2.72
CA LEU A 123 -20.13 -6.18 2.83
C LEU A 123 -20.91 -6.75 4.00
N GLU A 124 -20.90 -6.09 5.15
CA GLU A 124 -21.67 -6.51 6.31
C GLU A 124 -23.17 -6.46 6.05
N GLU A 125 -23.65 -5.39 5.43
CA GLU A 125 -25.06 -5.25 5.08
C GLU A 125 -25.49 -6.34 4.08
N SER A 126 -24.66 -6.64 3.09
CA SER A 126 -24.93 -7.69 2.13
C SER A 126 -24.97 -9.07 2.79
N ALA A 127 -24.08 -9.32 3.73
CA ALA A 127 -24.04 -10.59 4.47
C ALA A 127 -25.29 -10.72 5.38
N MET A 128 -25.75 -9.65 5.96
CA MET A 128 -26.95 -9.65 6.81
C MET A 128 -28.22 -9.79 6.00
N ALA A 129 -28.25 -9.32 4.77
CA ALA A 129 -29.42 -9.38 3.90
C ALA A 129 -29.58 -10.76 3.22
N ALA A 130 -28.51 -11.56 3.21
CA ALA A 130 -28.52 -12.87 2.56
C ALA A 130 -29.15 -13.99 3.48
#